data_ffa700c0b9543329364133dfd59e01b3
#
_entry.id   ffa700c0b9543329364133dfd59e01b3
#
_cell.length_a   1.000
_cell.length_b   1.000
_cell.length_c   1.000
_cell.angle_alpha   90.00
_cell.angle_beta   90.00
_cell.angle_gamma   90.00
#
_symmetry.space_group_name_H-M   'P 1'
#
loop_
_entity.id
_entity.type
_entity.pdbx_description
1 polymer ?
#
loop_
_entity_poly.entity_id
_entity_poly.type
_entity_poly.pdbx_seq_one_letter_code
_entity_poly.pdbx_strand_id
1 'polypeptide(L)'
;AERWAEEAAMKLSARSVEPGTWDLVLHPSNLWLTIHESIGHPTELDRALGYEANYAGTSFLAPPEDVLNTTRLGPEFMTFMGNRTEVGGCATCGWDDEAVPAFEWPIIKNGTFVNYQTTREQAAWIAPHTNMTRSQGCAYGQNWSSIPFQRMPNVSLMPGEAPLSEEDVIAQTERGIYIEGDGSYSIDQQRYNAQFG
;
A
#
# COMPACT_ATOMS: atom_id res chain seq x y z
N ALA A 1 2.59 28.12 5.74
CA ALA A 1 1.65 28.91 4.90
C ALA A 1 2.39 29.60 3.75
N GLU A 2 3.50 30.31 4.01
CA GLU A 2 4.25 31.05 2.99
C GLU A 2 4.81 30.12 1.90
N ARG A 3 5.50 29.03 2.28
CA ARG A 3 6.02 28.04 1.34
C ARG A 3 4.95 27.54 0.37
N TRP A 4 3.79 27.18 0.86
CA TRP A 4 2.70 26.66 0.01
C TRP A 4 2.10 27.71 -0.93
N ALA A 5 2.07 28.98 -0.51
CA ALA A 5 1.65 30.07 -1.37
C ALA A 5 2.66 30.32 -2.51
N GLU A 6 3.96 30.20 -2.21
CA GLU A 6 5.03 30.29 -3.20
C GLU A 6 4.98 29.13 -4.20
N GLU A 7 4.83 27.90 -3.73
CA GLU A 7 4.69 26.70 -4.56
C GLU A 7 3.45 26.80 -5.48
N ALA A 8 2.31 27.26 -4.94
CA ALA A 8 1.12 27.49 -5.74
C ALA A 8 1.32 28.56 -6.83
N ALA A 9 2.06 29.63 -6.50
CA ALA A 9 2.41 30.66 -7.47
C ALA A 9 3.37 30.16 -8.55
N MET A 10 4.36 29.35 -8.17
CA MET A 10 5.29 28.70 -9.12
C MET A 10 4.55 27.79 -10.10
N LYS A 11 3.52 27.07 -9.65
CA LYS A 11 2.72 26.17 -10.48
C LYS A 11 2.01 26.90 -11.64
N LEU A 12 1.69 28.18 -11.52
CA LEU A 12 1.09 28.96 -12.59
C LEU A 12 1.99 29.14 -13.83
N SER A 13 3.30 29.06 -13.64
CA SER A 13 4.32 29.18 -14.70
C SER A 13 5.12 27.89 -14.92
N ALA A 14 4.75 26.80 -14.26
CA ALA A 14 5.42 25.53 -14.37
C ALA A 14 5.29 24.95 -15.80
N ARG A 15 6.35 24.30 -16.24
CA ARG A 15 6.33 23.59 -17.52
C ARG A 15 5.62 22.26 -17.33
N SER A 16 4.90 21.80 -18.35
CA SER A 16 4.39 20.44 -18.39
C SER A 16 5.54 19.43 -18.48
N VAL A 17 5.37 18.29 -17.86
CA VAL A 17 6.30 17.17 -17.99
C VAL A 17 6.19 16.62 -19.41
N GLU A 18 7.34 16.47 -20.09
CA GLU A 18 7.37 15.87 -21.42
C GLU A 18 7.10 14.35 -21.33
N PRO A 19 6.21 13.82 -22.20
CA PRO A 19 6.00 12.38 -22.29
C PRO A 19 7.29 11.63 -22.56
N GLY A 20 7.55 10.55 -21.82
CA GLY A 20 8.76 9.76 -21.97
C GLY A 20 8.95 8.76 -20.83
N THR A 21 10.06 8.05 -20.86
CA THR A 21 10.51 7.20 -19.76
C THR A 21 11.50 7.99 -18.91
N TRP A 22 11.24 8.07 -17.61
CA TRP A 22 12.03 8.83 -16.66
C TRP A 22 12.29 7.99 -15.42
N ASP A 23 13.45 8.19 -14.81
CA ASP A 23 13.65 7.75 -13.43
C ASP A 23 12.82 8.65 -12.51
N LEU A 24 12.18 8.07 -11.51
CA LEU A 24 11.34 8.82 -10.58
C LEU A 24 11.94 8.77 -9.18
N VAL A 25 12.15 9.94 -8.58
CA VAL A 25 12.44 10.09 -7.16
C VAL A 25 11.15 10.55 -6.50
N LEU A 26 10.55 9.67 -5.70
CA LEU A 26 9.25 9.92 -5.06
C LEU A 26 9.46 10.30 -3.60
N HIS A 27 9.13 11.54 -3.26
CA HIS A 27 9.07 11.97 -1.86
C HIS A 27 7.96 11.19 -1.10
N PRO A 28 8.08 10.92 0.20
CA PRO A 28 7.05 10.21 0.97
C PRO A 28 5.66 10.81 0.87
N SER A 29 5.53 12.14 0.70
CA SER A 29 4.24 12.83 0.50
C SER A 29 3.55 12.50 -0.82
N ASN A 30 4.25 11.90 -1.79
CA ASN A 30 3.67 11.35 -3.01
C ASN A 30 3.58 9.82 -2.94
N LEU A 31 4.61 9.17 -2.39
CA LEU A 31 4.74 7.73 -2.38
C LEU A 31 3.61 7.01 -1.61
N TRP A 32 2.99 7.66 -0.62
CA TRP A 32 1.91 7.08 0.17
C TRP A 32 0.75 6.59 -0.70
N LEU A 33 0.36 7.35 -1.71
CA LEU A 33 -0.73 6.98 -2.62
C LEU A 33 -0.35 5.77 -3.48
N THR A 34 0.88 5.75 -3.99
CA THR A 34 1.40 4.61 -4.74
C THR A 34 1.45 3.34 -3.88
N ILE A 35 1.90 3.43 -2.64
CA ILE A 35 1.88 2.30 -1.69
C ILE A 35 0.45 1.84 -1.43
N HIS A 36 -0.46 2.78 -1.17
CA HIS A 36 -1.87 2.50 -0.89
C HIS A 36 -2.54 1.72 -2.04
N GLU A 37 -2.40 2.21 -3.26
CA GLU A 37 -3.09 1.66 -4.44
C GLU A 37 -2.37 0.44 -5.05
N SER A 38 -1.03 0.41 -5.01
CA SER A 38 -0.27 -0.65 -5.69
C SER A 38 0.12 -1.81 -4.79
N ILE A 39 0.18 -1.61 -3.48
CA ILE A 39 0.53 -2.64 -2.50
C ILE A 39 -0.61 -2.89 -1.52
N GLY A 40 -1.14 -1.84 -0.91
CA GLY A 40 -2.16 -1.95 0.10
C GLY A 40 -3.38 -2.71 -0.41
N HIS A 41 -4.06 -2.17 -1.39
CA HIS A 41 -5.28 -2.77 -1.92
C HIS A 41 -5.09 -4.12 -2.61
N PRO A 42 -4.07 -4.35 -3.46
CA PRO A 42 -3.90 -5.66 -4.09
C PRO A 42 -3.63 -6.80 -3.12
N THR A 43 -3.13 -6.51 -1.93
CA THR A 43 -2.82 -7.51 -0.92
C THR A 43 -3.94 -7.73 0.11
N GLU A 44 -5.11 -7.12 -0.08
CA GLU A 44 -6.33 -7.42 0.66
C GLU A 44 -6.93 -8.74 0.16
N LEU A 45 -7.09 -9.72 1.06
CA LEU A 45 -7.51 -11.06 0.65
C LEU A 45 -8.95 -11.11 0.12
N ASP A 46 -9.85 -10.29 0.63
CA ASP A 46 -11.22 -10.19 0.13
C ASP A 46 -11.28 -9.80 -1.35
N ARG A 47 -10.37 -8.94 -1.81
CA ARG A 47 -10.24 -8.60 -3.23
C ARG A 47 -9.71 -9.76 -4.06
N ALA A 48 -8.71 -10.49 -3.55
CA ALA A 48 -8.17 -11.68 -4.21
C ALA A 48 -9.21 -12.79 -4.34
N LEU A 49 -10.11 -12.90 -3.37
CA LEU A 49 -11.21 -13.86 -3.37
C LEU A 49 -12.46 -13.37 -4.15
N GLY A 50 -12.43 -12.13 -4.65
CA GLY A 50 -13.54 -11.57 -5.45
C GLY A 50 -14.73 -11.05 -4.64
N TYR A 51 -14.63 -10.96 -3.31
CA TYR A 51 -15.73 -10.47 -2.46
C TYR A 51 -16.05 -9.00 -2.69
N GLU A 52 -15.07 -8.23 -3.11
CA GLU A 52 -15.20 -6.80 -3.40
C GLU A 52 -15.44 -6.48 -4.89
N ALA A 53 -15.62 -7.49 -5.74
CA ALA A 53 -15.64 -7.33 -7.20
C ALA A 53 -16.65 -6.30 -7.71
N ASN A 54 -17.82 -6.20 -7.09
CA ASN A 54 -18.87 -5.24 -7.48
C ASN A 54 -18.77 -3.87 -6.76
N TYR A 55 -17.84 -3.73 -5.84
CA TYR A 55 -17.70 -2.52 -5.02
C TYR A 55 -16.34 -1.85 -5.20
N ALA A 56 -15.26 -2.56 -4.86
CA ALA A 56 -13.93 -2.00 -4.84
C ALA A 56 -12.94 -2.74 -5.77
N GLY A 57 -13.43 -3.62 -6.62
CA GLY A 57 -12.65 -4.36 -7.61
C GLY A 57 -12.05 -5.67 -7.08
N THR A 58 -11.16 -6.21 -7.87
CA THR A 58 -10.46 -7.47 -7.62
C THR A 58 -8.96 -7.23 -7.42
N SER A 59 -8.19 -8.30 -7.26
CA SER A 59 -6.73 -8.23 -7.20
C SER A 59 -6.10 -9.10 -8.28
N PHE A 60 -4.97 -8.63 -8.83
CA PHE A 60 -4.11 -9.44 -9.69
C PHE A 60 -3.30 -10.49 -8.90
N LEU A 61 -3.23 -10.34 -7.57
CA LEU A 61 -2.64 -11.33 -6.67
C LEU A 61 -3.68 -12.39 -6.31
N ALA A 62 -4.04 -13.19 -7.30
CA ALA A 62 -5.03 -14.27 -7.20
C ALA A 62 -4.74 -15.36 -8.25
N PRO A 63 -5.06 -16.64 -7.97
CA PRO A 63 -5.56 -17.13 -6.69
C PRO A 63 -4.45 -17.21 -5.63
N PRO A 64 -4.79 -17.15 -4.33
CA PRO A 64 -3.80 -17.10 -3.24
C PRO A 64 -2.79 -18.23 -3.23
N GLU A 65 -3.21 -19.45 -3.54
CA GLU A 65 -2.36 -20.64 -3.57
C GLU A 65 -1.25 -20.60 -4.62
N ASP A 66 -1.46 -19.85 -5.70
CA ASP A 66 -0.50 -19.76 -6.81
C ASP A 66 0.48 -18.59 -6.64
N VAL A 67 0.06 -17.53 -5.96
CA VAL A 67 0.82 -16.27 -5.89
C VAL A 67 1.63 -16.08 -4.61
N LEU A 68 1.19 -16.64 -3.48
CA LEU A 68 1.92 -16.54 -2.22
C LEU A 68 3.28 -17.23 -2.31
N ASN A 69 4.31 -16.55 -1.84
CA ASN A 69 5.71 -17.00 -1.84
C ASN A 69 6.32 -17.28 -3.23
N THR A 70 5.59 -16.97 -4.30
CA THR A 70 6.04 -17.21 -5.69
C THR A 70 6.11 -15.92 -6.49
N THR A 71 5.17 -15.00 -6.28
CA THR A 71 5.09 -13.75 -7.06
C THR A 71 6.12 -12.74 -6.59
N ARG A 72 6.95 -12.31 -7.53
CA ARG A 72 7.93 -11.25 -7.29
C ARG A 72 7.34 -9.91 -7.70
N LEU A 73 7.28 -8.96 -6.77
CA LEU A 73 6.70 -7.63 -6.96
C LEU A 73 7.76 -6.52 -7.01
N GLY A 74 9.01 -6.87 -6.73
CA GLY A 74 10.09 -5.88 -6.75
C GLY A 74 11.48 -6.47 -6.55
N PRO A 75 12.49 -5.62 -6.46
CA PRO A 75 13.86 -6.03 -6.21
C PRO A 75 14.02 -6.63 -4.80
N GLU A 76 15.12 -7.35 -4.60
CA GLU A 76 15.37 -8.08 -3.34
C GLU A 76 15.50 -7.16 -2.11
N PHE A 77 15.95 -5.94 -2.30
CA PHE A 77 16.03 -4.96 -1.20
C PHE A 77 14.66 -4.39 -0.79
N MET A 78 13.59 -4.65 -1.51
CA MET A 78 12.28 -4.06 -1.26
C MET A 78 11.45 -4.92 -0.29
N THR A 79 11.07 -4.32 0.84
CA THR A 79 10.23 -4.96 1.85
C THR A 79 9.10 -4.01 2.25
N PHE A 80 7.85 -4.51 2.23
CA PHE A 80 6.69 -3.80 2.75
C PHE A 80 6.14 -4.51 3.97
N MET A 81 5.85 -3.72 5.01
CA MET A 81 5.28 -4.20 6.27
C MET A 81 3.84 -3.72 6.41
N GLY A 82 2.97 -4.61 6.87
CA GLY A 82 1.71 -4.24 7.49
C GLY A 82 1.93 -4.10 9.00
N ASN A 83 1.46 -3.00 9.59
CA ASN A 83 1.68 -2.73 11.01
C ASN A 83 0.44 -2.10 11.64
N ARG A 84 -0.06 -2.71 12.72
CA ARG A 84 -1.19 -2.18 13.49
C ARG A 84 -0.78 -1.66 14.88
N THR A 85 0.53 -1.59 15.12
CA THR A 85 1.10 -1.11 16.40
C THR A 85 1.88 0.20 16.25
N GLU A 86 1.99 0.74 15.05
CA GLU A 86 2.78 1.94 14.75
C GLU A 86 2.21 3.17 15.47
N VAL A 87 3.04 3.83 16.27
CA VAL A 87 2.64 5.00 17.04
C VAL A 87 2.26 6.15 16.11
N GLY A 88 1.04 6.66 16.24
CA GLY A 88 0.52 7.74 15.40
C GLY A 88 -0.03 7.30 14.05
N GLY A 89 0.01 6.02 13.72
CA GLY A 89 -0.59 5.48 12.50
C GLY A 89 -2.13 5.47 12.57
N CYS A 90 -2.78 5.75 11.44
CA CYS A 90 -4.24 5.85 11.36
C CYS A 90 -4.96 4.51 11.61
N ALA A 91 -4.30 3.38 11.30
CA ALA A 91 -4.85 2.03 11.49
C ALA A 91 -4.35 1.35 12.77
N THR A 92 -3.72 2.09 13.67
CA THR A 92 -3.18 1.55 14.93
C THR A 92 -4.29 1.25 15.91
N CYS A 93 -4.23 0.07 16.51
CA CYS A 93 -5.19 -0.39 17.53
C CYS A 93 -4.53 -1.38 18.49
N GLY A 94 -5.18 -1.72 19.58
CA GLY A 94 -4.73 -2.79 20.49
C GLY A 94 -5.17 -4.18 19.99
N TRP A 95 -6.40 -4.24 19.50
CA TRP A 95 -7.04 -5.42 18.89
C TRP A 95 -7.89 -4.97 17.73
N ASP A 96 -8.04 -5.82 16.73
CA ASP A 96 -9.05 -5.60 15.70
C ASP A 96 -10.47 -5.93 16.19
N ASP A 97 -11.48 -5.71 15.37
CA ASP A 97 -12.88 -5.94 15.76
C ASP A 97 -13.29 -7.43 15.80
N GLU A 98 -12.37 -8.34 15.53
CA GLU A 98 -12.47 -9.78 15.80
C GLU A 98 -11.60 -10.24 16.98
N ALA A 99 -11.14 -9.29 17.82
CA ALA A 99 -10.29 -9.52 18.98
C ALA A 99 -8.94 -10.19 18.65
N VAL A 100 -8.36 -9.92 17.49
CA VAL A 100 -7.01 -10.31 17.14
C VAL A 100 -6.05 -9.23 17.64
N PRO A 101 -5.05 -9.58 18.50
CA PRO A 101 -4.07 -8.61 18.98
C PRO A 101 -3.31 -7.97 17.80
N ALA A 102 -3.11 -6.66 17.87
CA ALA A 102 -2.32 -5.93 16.88
C ALA A 102 -0.86 -6.40 16.88
N PHE A 103 -0.26 -6.44 15.71
CA PHE A 103 1.14 -6.78 15.50
C PHE A 103 1.61 -6.25 14.14
N GLU A 104 2.85 -6.50 13.80
CA GLU A 104 3.44 -6.21 12.50
C GLU A 104 3.83 -7.49 11.76
N TRP A 105 3.77 -7.47 10.43
CA TRP A 105 4.14 -8.60 9.57
C TRP A 105 4.60 -8.12 8.20
N PRO A 106 5.50 -8.87 7.53
CA PRO A 106 5.83 -8.58 6.15
C PRO A 106 4.67 -8.96 5.23
N ILE A 107 4.30 -8.04 4.35
CA ILE A 107 3.40 -8.26 3.20
C ILE A 107 4.24 -8.72 2.00
N ILE A 108 5.28 -7.93 1.71
CA ILE A 108 6.31 -8.27 0.73
C ILE A 108 7.64 -8.32 1.47
N LYS A 109 8.37 -9.40 1.30
CA LYS A 109 9.69 -9.60 1.90
C LYS A 109 10.71 -9.87 0.80
N ASN A 110 11.75 -9.05 0.78
CA ASN A 110 12.81 -9.18 -0.21
C ASN A 110 12.27 -9.26 -1.66
N GLY A 111 11.32 -8.39 -1.98
CA GLY A 111 10.66 -8.32 -3.27
C GLY A 111 9.62 -9.41 -3.55
N THR A 112 9.45 -10.39 -2.68
CA THR A 112 8.50 -11.50 -2.85
C THR A 112 7.24 -11.28 -2.02
N PHE A 113 6.08 -11.52 -2.60
CA PHE A 113 4.80 -11.47 -1.91
C PHE A 113 4.65 -12.67 -0.96
N VAL A 114 4.50 -12.42 0.35
CA VAL A 114 4.54 -13.46 1.37
C VAL A 114 3.30 -13.53 2.26
N ASN A 115 2.52 -12.45 2.37
CA ASN A 115 1.29 -12.43 3.17
C ASN A 115 0.25 -11.48 2.60
N TYR A 116 -1.02 -11.92 2.73
CA TYR A 116 -2.16 -11.03 2.59
C TYR A 116 -2.45 -10.25 3.88
N GLN A 117 -3.33 -9.30 3.77
CA GLN A 117 -4.09 -8.70 4.88
C GLN A 117 -5.36 -9.52 5.04
N THR A 118 -5.65 -10.01 6.25
CA THR A 118 -6.74 -10.95 6.47
C THR A 118 -7.55 -10.67 7.74
N THR A 119 -8.82 -11.06 7.71
CA THR A 119 -9.64 -11.31 8.88
C THR A 119 -9.46 -12.75 9.37
N ARG A 120 -10.09 -13.13 10.49
CA ARG A 120 -10.04 -14.50 11.00
C ARG A 120 -10.69 -15.50 10.06
N GLU A 121 -11.83 -15.16 9.50
CA GLU A 121 -12.52 -15.99 8.54
C GLU A 121 -11.68 -16.24 7.28
N GLN A 122 -11.13 -15.18 6.72
CA GLN A 122 -10.29 -15.24 5.53
C GLN A 122 -9.03 -16.07 5.74
N ALA A 123 -8.35 -15.91 6.89
CA ALA A 123 -7.19 -16.72 7.23
C ALA A 123 -7.53 -18.22 7.33
N ALA A 124 -8.73 -18.55 7.83
CA ALA A 124 -9.18 -19.95 7.88
C ALA A 124 -9.44 -20.52 6.48
N TRP A 125 -9.97 -19.72 5.57
CA TRP A 125 -10.27 -20.17 4.20
C TRP A 125 -9.01 -20.52 3.39
N ILE A 126 -7.96 -19.73 3.50
CA ILE A 126 -6.74 -19.97 2.73
C ILE A 126 -5.76 -20.92 3.41
N ALA A 127 -5.92 -21.20 4.70
CA ALA A 127 -5.03 -22.08 5.45
C ALA A 127 -4.79 -23.46 4.79
N PRO A 128 -5.78 -24.13 4.18
CA PRO A 128 -5.55 -25.39 3.48
C PRO A 128 -4.65 -25.29 2.24
N HIS A 129 -4.53 -24.10 1.66
CA HIS A 129 -3.79 -23.86 0.40
C HIS A 129 -2.46 -23.14 0.62
N THR A 130 -2.26 -22.61 1.80
CA THR A 130 -1.08 -21.80 2.13
C THR A 130 -0.57 -22.15 3.53
N ASN A 131 0.57 -21.62 3.93
CA ASN A 131 1.08 -21.75 5.29
C ASN A 131 0.52 -20.67 6.24
N MET A 132 -0.44 -19.88 5.79
CA MET A 132 -1.06 -18.82 6.61
C MET A 132 -2.15 -19.42 7.50
N THR A 133 -1.86 -19.57 8.79
CA THR A 133 -2.79 -20.12 9.77
C THR A 133 -3.32 -19.09 10.77
N ARG A 134 -2.87 -17.85 10.66
CA ARG A 134 -3.18 -16.77 11.58
C ARG A 134 -3.75 -15.56 10.84
N SER A 135 -4.81 -14.95 11.40
CA SER A 135 -5.27 -13.64 10.96
C SER A 135 -4.21 -12.57 11.21
N GLN A 136 -4.09 -11.63 10.26
CA GLN A 136 -3.27 -10.43 10.40
C GLN A 136 -3.97 -9.32 11.18
N GLY A 137 -5.17 -9.57 11.71
CA GLY A 137 -5.87 -8.60 12.55
C GLY A 137 -6.38 -7.39 11.75
N CYS A 138 -6.92 -7.61 10.57
CA CYS A 138 -7.38 -6.56 9.67
C CYS A 138 -8.91 -6.39 9.64
N ALA A 139 -9.63 -6.92 10.62
CA ALA A 139 -11.06 -6.73 10.73
C ALA A 139 -11.40 -5.34 11.28
N TYR A 140 -12.32 -4.66 10.63
CA TYR A 140 -12.79 -3.33 11.00
C TYR A 140 -14.29 -3.22 10.87
N GLY A 141 -14.96 -2.80 11.92
CA GLY A 141 -16.37 -2.42 11.93
C GLY A 141 -16.52 -0.90 11.95
N GLN A 142 -17.37 -0.35 11.10
CA GLN A 142 -17.64 1.09 11.09
C GLN A 142 -18.15 1.61 12.44
N ASN A 143 -18.92 0.78 13.15
CA ASN A 143 -19.44 1.04 14.50
C ASN A 143 -19.75 -0.30 15.18
N TRP A 144 -20.13 -0.25 16.45
CA TRP A 144 -20.43 -1.43 17.28
C TRP A 144 -21.54 -2.34 16.75
N SER A 145 -22.41 -1.84 15.88
CA SER A 145 -23.52 -2.62 15.28
C SER A 145 -23.22 -3.10 13.87
N SER A 146 -22.07 -2.75 13.32
CA SER A 146 -21.67 -3.18 11.98
C SER A 146 -20.91 -4.50 12.02
N ILE A 147 -21.13 -5.33 11.00
CA ILE A 147 -20.32 -6.53 10.81
C ILE A 147 -18.91 -6.09 10.39
N PRO A 148 -17.86 -6.54 11.09
CA PRO A 148 -16.50 -6.26 10.68
C PRO A 148 -16.18 -6.87 9.30
N PHE A 149 -15.36 -6.17 8.55
CA PHE A 149 -14.85 -6.62 7.27
C PHE A 149 -13.36 -6.23 7.14
N GLN A 150 -12.70 -6.74 6.14
CA GLN A 150 -11.27 -6.51 5.99
C GLN A 150 -10.97 -5.06 5.61
N ARG A 151 -10.00 -4.45 6.31
CA ARG A 151 -9.47 -3.10 6.02
C ARG A 151 -7.95 -3.07 6.16
N MET A 152 -7.36 -2.13 5.43
CA MET A 152 -5.90 -1.95 5.34
C MET A 152 -5.29 -1.55 6.69
N PRO A 153 -4.16 -2.15 7.10
CA PRO A 153 -3.33 -1.67 8.21
C PRO A 153 -2.52 -0.43 7.80
N ASN A 154 -1.67 0.07 8.67
CA ASN A 154 -0.59 0.94 8.24
C ASN A 154 0.36 0.12 7.36
N VAL A 155 0.57 0.53 6.11
CA VAL A 155 1.45 -0.15 5.15
C VAL A 155 2.65 0.73 4.87
N SER A 156 3.85 0.24 5.15
CA SER A 156 5.09 0.99 5.04
C SER A 156 6.11 0.27 4.17
N LEU A 157 6.75 1.02 3.27
CA LEU A 157 7.99 0.60 2.63
C LEU A 157 9.13 0.76 3.63
N MET A 158 9.85 -0.32 3.89
CA MET A 158 10.98 -0.29 4.81
C MET A 158 12.18 0.42 4.19
N PRO A 159 12.97 1.15 4.99
CA PRO A 159 14.19 1.79 4.50
C PRO A 159 15.18 0.75 3.97
N GLY A 160 15.97 1.15 2.98
CA GLY A 160 17.11 0.36 2.51
C GLY A 160 18.22 0.27 3.57
N GLU A 161 19.19 -0.63 3.34
CA GLU A 161 20.32 -0.81 4.24
C GLU A 161 21.28 0.38 4.24
N ALA A 162 21.41 1.09 3.12
CA ALA A 162 22.25 2.27 3.00
C ALA A 162 21.50 3.52 3.53
N PRO A 163 22.07 4.27 4.46
CA PRO A 163 21.46 5.51 4.95
C PRO A 163 21.66 6.64 3.94
N LEU A 164 20.83 6.67 2.90
CA LEU A 164 20.83 7.75 1.91
C LEU A 164 19.85 8.84 2.34
N SER A 165 20.27 10.09 2.23
CA SER A 165 19.37 11.23 2.32
C SER A 165 18.58 11.41 1.00
N GLU A 166 17.56 12.24 1.02
CA GLU A 166 16.81 12.61 -0.18
C GLU A 166 17.73 13.27 -1.21
N GLU A 167 18.61 14.16 -0.76
CA GLU A 167 19.59 14.83 -1.59
C GLU A 167 20.59 13.85 -2.23
N ASP A 168 20.96 12.79 -1.50
CA ASP A 168 21.84 11.74 -2.04
C ASP A 168 21.17 10.96 -3.16
N VAL A 169 19.87 10.64 -3.00
CA VAL A 169 19.08 9.94 -4.04
C VAL A 169 18.93 10.82 -5.28
N ILE A 170 18.60 12.10 -5.10
CA ILE A 170 18.51 13.07 -6.20
C ILE A 170 19.86 13.20 -6.91
N ALA A 171 20.94 13.35 -6.17
CA ALA A 171 22.29 13.52 -6.74
C ALA A 171 22.79 12.28 -7.51
N GLN A 172 22.35 11.09 -7.15
CA GLN A 172 22.67 9.83 -7.85
C GLN A 172 21.80 9.58 -9.07
N THR A 173 20.73 10.34 -9.26
CA THR A 173 19.82 10.21 -10.40
C THR A 173 20.35 11.04 -11.56
N GLU A 174 20.86 10.38 -12.61
CA GLU A 174 21.44 11.07 -13.76
C GLU A 174 20.39 11.88 -14.55
N ARG A 175 19.22 11.29 -14.73
CA ARG A 175 18.09 11.91 -15.45
C ARG A 175 16.76 11.41 -14.92
N GLY A 176 16.05 12.24 -14.18
CA GLY A 176 14.82 11.85 -13.54
C GLY A 176 13.89 13.02 -13.25
N ILE A 177 12.79 12.68 -12.62
CA ILE A 177 11.80 13.62 -12.12
C ILE A 177 11.66 13.40 -10.61
N TYR A 178 11.82 14.45 -9.83
CA TYR A 178 11.49 14.45 -8.42
C TYR A 178 10.02 14.86 -8.26
N ILE A 179 9.26 14.06 -7.51
CA ILE A 179 7.84 14.27 -7.28
C ILE A 179 7.58 14.43 -5.79
N GLU A 180 7.14 15.60 -5.38
CA GLU A 180 6.72 15.94 -4.02
C GLU A 180 5.24 16.30 -4.00
N GLY A 181 4.50 15.75 -3.03
CA GLY A 181 3.07 15.95 -2.92
C GLY A 181 2.27 15.20 -3.97
N ASP A 182 0.98 15.39 -3.92
CA ASP A 182 0.00 14.89 -4.87
C ASP A 182 -0.96 16.00 -5.26
N GLY A 183 -1.44 15.95 -6.48
CA GLY A 183 -2.49 16.82 -6.96
C GLY A 183 -3.87 16.25 -6.67
N SER A 184 -4.77 16.37 -7.64
CA SER A 184 -6.06 15.69 -7.57
C SER A 184 -5.96 14.27 -8.09
N TYR A 185 -6.74 13.37 -7.52
CA TYR A 185 -6.92 12.03 -8.06
C TYR A 185 -8.39 11.62 -8.01
N SER A 186 -8.77 10.74 -8.92
CA SER A 186 -10.08 10.11 -8.94
C SER A 186 -9.93 8.69 -9.41
N ILE A 187 -10.49 7.76 -8.66
CA ILE A 187 -10.47 6.34 -8.95
C ILE A 187 -11.90 5.84 -8.84
N ASP A 188 -12.40 5.14 -9.88
CA ASP A 188 -13.73 4.54 -9.79
C ASP A 188 -13.78 3.40 -8.75
N GLN A 189 -14.97 3.09 -8.27
CA GLN A 189 -15.12 2.09 -7.21
C GLN A 189 -14.61 0.71 -7.61
N GLN A 190 -14.73 0.33 -8.88
CA GLN A 190 -14.26 -0.95 -9.39
C GLN A 190 -12.78 -0.91 -9.85
N ARG A 191 -12.14 0.26 -9.81
CA ARG A 191 -10.73 0.50 -10.16
C ARG A 191 -10.36 0.19 -11.61
N TYR A 192 -11.33 0.27 -12.52
CA TYR A 192 -11.05 0.15 -13.95
C TYR A 192 -10.49 1.43 -14.55
N ASN A 193 -10.78 2.57 -13.94
CA ASN A 193 -10.30 3.87 -14.38
C ASN A 193 -9.71 4.63 -13.19
N ALA A 194 -8.58 5.27 -13.43
CA ALA A 194 -7.94 6.18 -12.51
C ALA A 194 -7.47 7.44 -13.24
N GLN A 195 -7.60 8.57 -12.60
CA GLN A 195 -7.09 9.85 -13.06
C GLN A 195 -6.24 10.45 -11.95
N PHE A 196 -5.05 10.87 -12.29
CA PHE A 196 -4.12 11.58 -11.42
C PHE A 196 -3.75 12.91 -12.06
N GLY A 197 -3.63 13.97 -11.24
CA GLY A 197 -3.26 15.31 -11.68
C GLY A 197 -2.15 15.93 -10.84
#